data_6002fc7e8326e9fae4d62c9265e71f95
#
_entry.id   6002fc7e8326e9fae4d62c9265e71f95
#
_cell.length_a   1.000
_cell.length_b   1.000
_cell.length_c   1.000
_cell.angle_alpha   90.00
_cell.angle_beta   90.00
_cell.angle_gamma   90.00
#
_symmetry.space_group_name_H-M   'P 1'
#
loop_
_entity.id
_entity.type
_entity.pdbx_description
1 polymer ?
#
loop_
_entity_poly.entity_id
_entity_poly.type
_entity_poly.pdbx_seq_one_letter_code
_entity_poly.pdbx_strand_id
1 'polypeptide(L)'
;MSKESPYEKLLALLDEYHRLGIAEQIDYQKFYLYSLITHSTAIEGSTVTEIENQLLFDEGISAKGRSIQEQMMNLDLKNAYEHSMQLARQHTDFSVEMLKGLSALVMKNTGSEYHTMQGTFDSSKGDLRLLGVTAGVGGSSYMNFQKVPAKLEEFCKQLNERREALLQSSDVIEKYLLSFDAHFQLVTIHPWVDGNGRMSRLVMNHLQYEFGLIPSKIVKEDKAEYIQSLVDAREQETLAPYREFMVEEHIRNLIREIESFKKSQLADPIKTPIDPISNFADPITEQLYQAILQDNTLNYAAYGKQIGVSEATVKRRLGELKKAGIIARIGSNKNGHWEIIGKEDEV
;
A
#
# COMPACT_ATOMS: atom_id res chain seq x y z
N MET A 1 6.17 22.89 -29.59
CA MET A 1 5.53 21.69 -29.02
C MET A 1 4.98 22.09 -27.68
N SER A 2 3.65 22.09 -27.48
CA SER A 2 3.05 22.30 -26.16
C SER A 2 3.55 21.21 -25.23
N LYS A 3 4.03 21.56 -24.02
CA LYS A 3 4.32 20.56 -23.00
C LYS A 3 3.02 19.82 -22.68
N GLU A 4 3.04 18.51 -22.77
CA GLU A 4 1.94 17.64 -22.34
C GLU A 4 1.57 17.97 -20.89
N SER A 5 0.27 18.12 -20.62
CA SER A 5 -0.21 18.37 -19.27
C SER A 5 0.08 17.15 -18.37
N PRO A 6 0.45 17.33 -17.08
CA PRO A 6 0.60 16.21 -16.14
C PRO A 6 -0.63 15.30 -16.09
N TYR A 7 -1.82 15.86 -16.25
CA TYR A 7 -3.06 15.08 -16.29
C TYR A 7 -3.21 14.23 -17.55
N GLU A 8 -2.84 14.75 -18.73
CA GLU A 8 -2.82 13.95 -19.98
C GLU A 8 -1.83 12.80 -19.87
N LYS A 9 -0.65 13.07 -19.33
CA LYS A 9 0.36 12.04 -19.06
C LYS A 9 -0.14 10.97 -18.09
N LEU A 10 -0.83 11.37 -17.01
CA LEU A 10 -1.41 10.44 -16.04
C LEU A 10 -2.43 9.53 -16.73
N LEU A 11 -3.35 10.07 -17.51
CA LEU A 11 -4.36 9.28 -18.23
C LEU A 11 -3.73 8.29 -19.20
N ALA A 12 -2.72 8.72 -19.96
CA ALA A 12 -1.99 7.84 -20.89
C ALA A 12 -1.29 6.67 -20.17
N LEU A 13 -0.73 6.91 -18.99
CA LEU A 13 -0.08 5.86 -18.18
C LEU A 13 -1.11 4.90 -17.57
N LEU A 14 -2.26 5.39 -17.12
CA LEU A 14 -3.34 4.54 -16.63
C LEU A 14 -3.88 3.64 -17.73
N ASP A 15 -4.08 4.17 -18.94
CA ASP A 15 -4.47 3.41 -20.11
C ASP A 15 -3.42 2.33 -20.47
N GLU A 16 -2.15 2.68 -20.41
CA GLU A 16 -1.06 1.73 -20.67
C GLU A 16 -1.02 0.62 -19.60
N TYR A 17 -1.19 0.99 -18.32
CA TYR A 17 -1.22 0.06 -17.19
C TYR A 17 -2.32 -0.99 -17.35
N HIS A 18 -3.53 -0.56 -17.69
CA HIS A 18 -4.67 -1.45 -17.94
C HIS A 18 -4.46 -2.32 -19.20
N ARG A 19 -4.00 -1.73 -20.30
CA ARG A 19 -3.72 -2.46 -21.54
C ARG A 19 -2.66 -3.56 -21.37
N LEU A 20 -1.71 -3.35 -20.46
CA LEU A 20 -0.67 -4.36 -20.15
C LEU A 20 -1.17 -5.46 -19.21
N GLY A 21 -2.37 -5.33 -18.64
CA GLY A 21 -2.92 -6.31 -17.68
C GLY A 21 -2.15 -6.39 -16.37
N ILE A 22 -1.50 -5.32 -15.94
CA ILE A 22 -0.69 -5.34 -14.70
C ILE A 22 -1.55 -5.64 -13.48
N ALA A 23 -2.76 -5.06 -13.40
CA ALA A 23 -3.69 -5.27 -12.29
C ALA A 23 -4.38 -6.65 -12.29
N GLU A 24 -4.28 -7.40 -13.39
CA GLU A 24 -4.90 -8.71 -13.57
C GLU A 24 -3.98 -9.87 -13.17
N GLN A 25 -2.74 -9.57 -12.75
CA GLN A 25 -1.80 -10.58 -12.29
C GLN A 25 -2.32 -11.29 -11.03
N ILE A 26 -1.96 -12.56 -10.89
CA ILE A 26 -2.33 -13.39 -9.73
C ILE A 26 -1.86 -12.70 -8.44
N ASP A 27 -2.79 -12.56 -7.48
CA ASP A 27 -2.55 -11.93 -6.18
C ASP A 27 -2.10 -10.45 -6.24
N TYR A 28 -2.21 -9.77 -7.41
CA TYR A 28 -1.82 -8.37 -7.56
C TYR A 28 -2.39 -7.47 -6.47
N GLN A 29 -3.70 -7.53 -6.22
CA GLN A 29 -4.37 -6.69 -5.22
C GLN A 29 -3.80 -6.89 -3.82
N LYS A 30 -3.46 -8.12 -3.48
CA LYS A 30 -2.87 -8.47 -2.18
C LYS A 30 -1.48 -7.85 -2.03
N PHE A 31 -0.59 -8.05 -3.00
CA PHE A 31 0.79 -7.55 -2.92
C PHE A 31 0.86 -6.04 -3.10
N TYR A 32 -0.02 -5.47 -3.91
CA TYR A 32 -0.13 -4.02 -4.01
C TYR A 32 -0.54 -3.39 -2.67
N LEU A 33 -1.50 -4.01 -1.96
CA LEU A 33 -1.87 -3.62 -0.60
C LEU A 33 -0.68 -3.70 0.37
N TYR A 34 0.13 -4.74 0.28
CA TYR A 34 1.33 -4.88 1.13
C TYR A 34 2.35 -3.78 0.85
N SER A 35 2.52 -3.41 -0.41
CA SER A 35 3.35 -2.27 -0.81
C SER A 35 2.81 -0.94 -0.24
N LEU A 36 1.50 -0.67 -0.36
CA LEU A 36 0.86 0.52 0.24
C LEU A 36 1.12 0.61 1.75
N ILE A 37 0.95 -0.49 2.47
CA ILE A 37 1.18 -0.56 3.92
C ILE A 37 2.65 -0.29 4.24
N THR A 38 3.56 -0.96 3.55
CA THR A 38 5.00 -0.84 3.78
C THR A 38 5.47 0.59 3.58
N HIS A 39 5.11 1.22 2.47
CA HIS A 39 5.50 2.61 2.20
C HIS A 39 4.83 3.58 3.19
N SER A 40 3.55 3.37 3.52
CA SER A 40 2.85 4.22 4.48
C SER A 40 3.47 4.18 5.88
N THR A 41 3.88 3.00 6.36
CA THR A 41 4.53 2.86 7.67
C THR A 41 6.00 3.31 7.63
N ALA A 42 6.68 3.16 6.49
CA ALA A 42 8.05 3.63 6.32
C ALA A 42 8.18 5.17 6.39
N ILE A 43 7.16 5.92 5.96
CA ILE A 43 7.07 7.37 6.17
C ILE A 43 7.06 7.70 7.66
N GLU A 44 6.43 6.88 8.49
CA GLU A 44 6.38 7.04 9.96
C GLU A 44 7.61 6.45 10.68
N GLY A 45 8.59 5.92 9.93
CA GLY A 45 9.86 5.45 10.47
C GLY A 45 10.00 3.93 10.59
N SER A 46 9.01 3.14 10.15
CA SER A 46 9.17 1.69 10.05
C SER A 46 10.29 1.33 9.08
N THR A 47 11.06 0.33 9.47
CA THR A 47 12.14 -0.23 8.65
C THR A 47 11.81 -1.62 8.10
N VAL A 48 10.58 -2.11 8.36
CA VAL A 48 10.08 -3.38 7.84
C VAL A 48 9.96 -3.30 6.32
N THR A 49 10.54 -4.26 5.62
CA THR A 49 10.51 -4.34 4.15
C THR A 49 9.24 -5.02 3.64
N GLU A 50 8.96 -4.90 2.33
CA GLU A 50 7.80 -5.58 1.72
C GLU A 50 7.87 -7.11 1.89
N ILE A 51 9.05 -7.71 1.75
CA ILE A 51 9.25 -9.16 1.94
C ILE A 51 9.00 -9.55 3.40
N GLU A 52 9.51 -8.76 4.35
CA GLU A 52 9.27 -9.00 5.78
C GLU A 52 7.78 -8.84 6.13
N ASN A 53 7.10 -7.86 5.54
CA ASN A 53 5.65 -7.69 5.70
C ASN A 53 4.87 -8.85 5.09
N GLN A 54 5.27 -9.35 3.93
CA GLN A 54 4.64 -10.51 3.33
C GLN A 54 4.75 -11.75 4.27
N LEU A 55 5.92 -12.03 4.80
CA LEU A 55 6.13 -13.13 5.75
C LEU A 55 5.29 -12.93 7.03
N LEU A 56 5.26 -11.69 7.53
CA LEU A 56 4.48 -11.35 8.72
C LEU A 56 2.97 -11.52 8.48
N PHE A 57 2.46 -11.08 7.34
CA PHE A 57 1.03 -11.08 7.04
C PHE A 57 0.50 -12.44 6.59
N ASP A 58 1.28 -13.20 5.83
CA ASP A 58 0.85 -14.49 5.28
C ASP A 58 1.14 -15.66 6.21
N GLU A 59 2.22 -15.60 6.98
CA GLU A 59 2.76 -16.74 7.72
C GLU A 59 2.87 -16.47 9.23
N GLY A 60 2.65 -15.23 9.67
CA GLY A 60 2.83 -14.85 11.07
C GLY A 60 4.30 -14.87 11.51
N ILE A 61 5.24 -14.85 10.55
CA ILE A 61 6.67 -14.86 10.85
C ILE A 61 7.12 -13.44 11.16
N SER A 62 7.65 -13.24 12.37
CA SER A 62 8.16 -11.95 12.80
C SER A 62 9.42 -11.55 12.03
N ALA A 63 9.51 -10.27 11.66
CA ALA A 63 10.67 -9.68 10.99
C ALA A 63 11.85 -9.60 11.95
N LYS A 64 12.92 -10.35 11.67
CA LYS A 64 14.10 -10.45 12.53
C LYS A 64 14.85 -9.11 12.60
N GLY A 65 15.10 -8.64 13.82
CA GLY A 65 15.83 -7.39 14.06
C GLY A 65 14.97 -6.13 13.94
N ARG A 66 13.66 -6.26 13.68
CA ARG A 66 12.68 -5.16 13.73
C ARG A 66 12.03 -5.10 15.11
N SER A 67 11.70 -3.90 15.58
CA SER A 67 10.98 -3.75 16.84
C SER A 67 9.57 -4.34 16.75
N ILE A 68 9.03 -4.78 17.88
CA ILE A 68 7.64 -5.23 17.96
C ILE A 68 6.69 -4.10 17.56
N GLN A 69 7.00 -2.86 17.95
CA GLN A 69 6.19 -1.69 17.62
C GLN A 69 6.09 -1.47 16.10
N GLU A 70 7.19 -1.59 15.35
CA GLU A 70 7.16 -1.50 13.89
C GLU A 70 6.30 -2.60 13.27
N GLN A 71 6.44 -3.84 13.75
CA GLN A 71 5.66 -4.96 13.24
C GLN A 71 4.16 -4.81 13.55
N MET A 72 3.82 -4.38 14.77
CA MET A 72 2.43 -4.09 15.15
C MET A 72 1.84 -2.95 14.33
N MET A 73 2.60 -1.88 14.06
CA MET A 73 2.16 -0.77 13.21
C MET A 73 1.76 -1.25 11.80
N ASN A 74 2.51 -2.18 11.22
CA ASN A 74 2.20 -2.77 9.92
C ASN A 74 0.96 -3.68 9.98
N LEU A 75 0.83 -4.52 11.00
CA LEU A 75 -0.34 -5.39 11.21
C LEU A 75 -1.62 -4.58 11.48
N ASP A 76 -1.54 -3.54 12.31
CA ASP A 76 -2.65 -2.65 12.59
C ASP A 76 -3.13 -1.96 11.32
N LEU A 77 -2.20 -1.42 10.53
CA LEU A 77 -2.53 -0.76 9.28
C LEU A 77 -3.12 -1.73 8.24
N LYS A 78 -2.62 -2.98 8.17
CA LYS A 78 -3.22 -4.03 7.32
C LYS A 78 -4.69 -4.26 7.67
N ASN A 79 -4.99 -4.48 8.95
CA ASN A 79 -6.36 -4.68 9.40
C ASN A 79 -7.26 -3.47 9.10
N ALA A 80 -6.73 -2.26 9.27
CA ALA A 80 -7.44 -1.02 8.94
C ALA A 80 -7.74 -0.91 7.44
N TYR A 81 -6.79 -1.24 6.56
CA TYR A 81 -7.01 -1.26 5.11
C TYR A 81 -8.05 -2.30 4.70
N GLU A 82 -7.98 -3.53 5.21
CA GLU A 82 -8.94 -4.58 4.89
C GLU A 82 -10.37 -4.17 5.28
N HIS A 83 -10.54 -3.59 6.46
CA HIS A 83 -11.84 -3.06 6.90
C HIS A 83 -12.28 -1.87 6.05
N SER A 84 -11.38 -0.93 5.76
CA SER A 84 -11.63 0.23 4.92
C SER A 84 -12.10 -0.17 3.50
N MET A 85 -11.45 -1.18 2.90
CA MET A 85 -11.84 -1.71 1.59
C MET A 85 -13.23 -2.37 1.60
N GLN A 86 -13.64 -2.99 2.71
CA GLN A 86 -15.00 -3.53 2.86
C GLN A 86 -16.02 -2.38 2.87
N LEU A 87 -15.76 -1.31 3.62
CA LEU A 87 -16.61 -0.13 3.67
C LEU A 87 -16.69 0.58 2.30
N ALA A 88 -15.57 0.68 1.59
CA ALA A 88 -15.49 1.24 0.24
C ALA A 88 -16.35 0.46 -0.76
N ARG A 89 -16.31 -0.87 -0.73
CA ARG A 89 -17.17 -1.73 -1.59
C ARG A 89 -18.66 -1.60 -1.27
N GLN A 90 -19.01 -1.22 -0.04
CA GLN A 90 -20.38 -0.99 0.40
C GLN A 90 -20.84 0.45 0.14
N HIS A 91 -19.98 1.31 -0.40
CA HIS A 91 -20.23 2.74 -0.57
C HIS A 91 -20.69 3.42 0.71
N THR A 92 -20.09 3.03 1.85
CA THR A 92 -20.46 3.54 3.17
C THR A 92 -20.08 5.03 3.29
N ASP A 93 -21.02 5.86 3.74
CA ASP A 93 -20.80 7.28 3.97
C ASP A 93 -19.73 7.51 5.07
N PHE A 94 -18.85 8.46 4.82
CA PHE A 94 -17.92 8.91 5.85
C PHE A 94 -18.67 9.59 7.00
N SER A 95 -18.34 9.18 8.21
CA SER A 95 -18.81 9.78 9.45
C SER A 95 -17.66 9.89 10.45
N VAL A 96 -17.83 10.72 11.45
CA VAL A 96 -16.84 10.84 12.55
C VAL A 96 -16.63 9.48 13.22
N GLU A 97 -17.69 8.72 13.42
CA GLU A 97 -17.60 7.40 14.05
C GLU A 97 -16.87 6.39 13.15
N MET A 98 -17.09 6.39 11.83
CA MET A 98 -16.32 5.58 10.90
C MET A 98 -14.83 5.93 10.97
N LEU A 99 -14.47 7.22 10.95
CA LEU A 99 -13.07 7.65 11.02
C LEU A 99 -12.42 7.30 12.36
N LYS A 100 -13.14 7.41 13.48
CA LYS A 100 -12.68 6.95 14.80
C LYS A 100 -12.46 5.45 14.83
N GLY A 101 -13.39 4.67 14.26
CA GLY A 101 -13.26 3.22 14.14
C GLY A 101 -12.04 2.79 13.34
N LEU A 102 -11.79 3.43 12.19
CA LEU A 102 -10.59 3.18 11.39
C LEU A 102 -9.31 3.60 12.13
N SER A 103 -9.33 4.73 12.83
CA SER A 103 -8.19 5.17 13.66
C SER A 103 -7.90 4.21 14.81
N ALA A 104 -8.94 3.65 15.44
CA ALA A 104 -8.78 2.61 16.44
C ALA A 104 -8.07 1.36 15.90
N LEU A 105 -8.36 0.97 14.65
CA LEU A 105 -7.65 -0.13 13.99
C LEU A 105 -6.20 0.24 13.68
N VAL A 106 -5.93 1.45 13.17
CA VAL A 106 -4.57 1.93 12.84
C VAL A 106 -3.67 2.02 14.07
N MET A 107 -4.25 2.29 15.25
CA MET A 107 -3.52 2.51 16.50
C MET A 107 -3.70 1.38 17.52
N LYS A 108 -4.33 0.27 17.14
CA LYS A 108 -4.79 -0.79 18.05
C LYS A 108 -3.72 -1.28 19.03
N ASN A 109 -2.53 -1.56 18.55
CA ASN A 109 -1.42 -2.10 19.36
C ASN A 109 -0.30 -1.09 19.58
N THR A 110 -0.39 0.10 18.98
CA THR A 110 0.63 1.16 19.06
C THR A 110 0.14 2.42 19.74
N GLY A 111 -1.16 2.52 20.01
CA GLY A 111 -1.79 3.62 20.76
C GLY A 111 -1.61 3.52 22.26
N SER A 112 -2.00 4.60 22.95
CA SER A 112 -1.91 4.73 24.40
C SER A 112 -3.04 5.59 24.95
N GLU A 113 -3.28 5.48 26.26
CA GLU A 113 -4.16 6.36 27.01
C GLU A 113 -3.41 7.61 27.49
N TYR A 114 -4.04 8.75 27.37
CA TYR A 114 -3.52 10.08 27.72
C TYR A 114 -4.40 10.76 28.76
N HIS A 115 -3.78 11.29 29.81
CA HIS A 115 -4.45 12.07 30.84
C HIS A 115 -4.11 13.55 30.69
N THR A 116 -5.12 14.39 30.53
CA THR A 116 -4.97 15.83 30.35
C THR A 116 -5.88 16.60 31.34
N MET A 117 -5.68 17.90 31.45
CA MET A 117 -6.58 18.75 32.23
C MET A 117 -8.02 18.79 31.69
N GLN A 118 -8.22 18.45 30.41
CA GLN A 118 -9.49 18.42 29.70
C GLN A 118 -10.19 17.05 29.75
N GLY A 119 -9.51 16.04 30.29
CA GLY A 119 -10.01 14.69 30.42
C GLY A 119 -9.03 13.64 29.94
N THR A 120 -9.49 12.40 29.90
CA THR A 120 -8.75 11.23 29.43
C THR A 120 -9.23 10.85 28.04
N PHE A 121 -8.31 10.46 27.15
CA PHE A 121 -8.60 9.92 25.85
C PHE A 121 -7.59 8.82 25.51
N ASP A 122 -7.99 7.87 24.68
CA ASP A 122 -7.21 6.69 24.32
C ASP A 122 -7.07 6.59 22.80
N SER A 123 -5.85 6.79 22.29
CA SER A 123 -5.59 6.73 20.85
C SER A 123 -5.79 5.33 20.26
N SER A 124 -5.65 4.26 21.05
CA SER A 124 -5.94 2.89 20.61
C SER A 124 -7.44 2.62 20.41
N LYS A 125 -8.30 3.51 20.93
CA LYS A 125 -9.75 3.48 20.73
C LYS A 125 -10.25 4.46 19.68
N GLY A 126 -9.32 5.17 19.02
CA GLY A 126 -9.66 6.18 18.02
C GLY A 126 -10.19 7.49 18.59
N ASP A 127 -10.00 7.74 19.88
CA ASP A 127 -10.46 8.97 20.51
C ASP A 127 -9.74 10.20 19.93
N LEU A 128 -10.51 11.26 19.74
CA LEU A 128 -9.97 12.55 19.32
C LEU A 128 -9.10 13.14 20.43
N ARG A 129 -8.00 13.80 20.03
CA ARG A 129 -7.11 14.45 21.00
C ARG A 129 -7.78 15.54 21.80
N LEU A 130 -7.44 15.62 23.06
CA LEU A 130 -7.85 16.69 24.01
C LEU A 130 -6.69 17.61 24.37
N LEU A 131 -5.69 17.75 23.49
CA LEU A 131 -4.51 18.59 23.66
C LEU A 131 -4.05 19.20 22.35
N GLY A 132 -3.28 20.29 22.43
CA GLY A 132 -2.59 20.88 21.28
C GLY A 132 -1.44 20.00 20.83
N VAL A 133 -1.22 19.93 19.52
CA VAL A 133 -0.08 19.23 18.90
C VAL A 133 0.61 20.13 17.87
N THR A 134 1.89 19.89 17.63
CA THR A 134 2.73 20.65 16.68
C THR A 134 3.33 19.74 15.63
N ALA A 135 3.70 20.30 14.49
CA ALA A 135 4.43 19.61 13.44
C ALA A 135 5.92 19.46 13.83
N GLY A 136 6.21 18.48 14.69
CA GLY A 136 7.54 18.27 15.25
C GLY A 136 7.94 19.31 16.34
N VAL A 137 9.17 19.23 16.79
CA VAL A 137 9.70 20.15 17.82
C VAL A 137 9.95 21.51 17.20
N GLY A 138 9.25 22.54 17.71
CA GLY A 138 9.38 23.92 17.22
C GLY A 138 8.61 24.23 15.94
N GLY A 139 7.84 23.26 15.41
CA GLY A 139 6.99 23.45 14.23
C GLY A 139 5.69 24.20 14.49
N SER A 140 4.95 24.50 13.42
CA SER A 140 3.64 25.16 13.51
C SER A 140 2.63 24.31 14.26
N SER A 141 1.77 24.98 15.05
CA SER A 141 0.67 24.32 15.76
C SER A 141 -0.43 23.89 14.79
N TYR A 142 -0.93 22.68 14.96
CA TYR A 142 -2.15 22.25 14.31
C TYR A 142 -3.39 22.93 14.92
N MET A 143 -4.55 22.72 14.29
CA MET A 143 -5.82 23.25 14.75
C MET A 143 -6.06 23.02 16.25
N ASN A 144 -6.67 24.01 16.92
CA ASN A 144 -7.07 23.85 18.31
C ASN A 144 -7.99 22.63 18.44
N PHE A 145 -7.69 21.73 19.38
CA PHE A 145 -8.43 20.47 19.58
C PHE A 145 -9.92 20.68 19.82
N GLN A 146 -10.33 21.79 20.45
CA GLN A 146 -11.75 22.11 20.66
C GLN A 146 -12.55 22.32 19.37
N LYS A 147 -11.87 22.69 18.27
CA LYS A 147 -12.49 22.88 16.95
C LYS A 147 -12.52 21.57 16.12
N VAL A 148 -11.74 20.56 16.51
CA VAL A 148 -11.57 19.33 15.76
C VAL A 148 -12.90 18.60 15.53
N PRO A 149 -13.78 18.36 16.53
CA PRO A 149 -15.01 17.61 16.30
C PRO A 149 -15.90 18.25 15.23
N ALA A 150 -16.19 19.53 15.34
CA ALA A 150 -17.04 20.26 14.38
C ALA A 150 -16.40 20.29 12.99
N LYS A 151 -15.07 20.43 12.90
CA LYS A 151 -14.36 20.45 11.61
C LYS A 151 -14.31 19.08 10.96
N LEU A 152 -14.27 18.02 11.75
CA LEU A 152 -14.31 16.65 11.25
C LEU A 152 -15.72 16.27 10.72
N GLU A 153 -16.78 16.74 11.40
CA GLU A 153 -18.16 16.61 10.91
C GLU A 153 -18.36 17.34 9.55
N GLU A 154 -17.87 18.58 9.46
CA GLU A 154 -17.90 19.37 8.24
C GLU A 154 -17.13 18.65 7.10
N PHE A 155 -15.95 18.12 7.39
CA PHE A 155 -15.14 17.35 6.47
C PHE A 155 -15.92 16.14 5.94
N CYS A 156 -16.49 15.32 6.81
CA CYS A 156 -17.27 14.14 6.40
C CYS A 156 -18.44 14.52 5.50
N LYS A 157 -19.19 15.58 5.85
CA LYS A 157 -20.32 16.06 5.05
C LYS A 157 -19.88 16.49 3.65
N GLN A 158 -18.89 17.37 3.56
CA GLN A 158 -18.39 17.88 2.27
C GLN A 158 -17.77 16.77 1.42
N LEU A 159 -17.09 15.82 2.05
CA LEU A 159 -16.51 14.67 1.37
C LEU A 159 -17.60 13.79 0.76
N ASN A 160 -18.65 13.45 1.50
CA ASN A 160 -19.74 12.62 1.00
C ASN A 160 -20.48 13.30 -0.17
N GLU A 161 -20.77 14.60 -0.07
CA GLU A 161 -21.42 15.36 -1.16
C GLU A 161 -20.60 15.31 -2.46
N ARG A 162 -19.28 15.55 -2.39
CA ARG A 162 -18.39 15.49 -3.56
C ARG A 162 -18.20 14.06 -4.07
N ARG A 163 -18.06 13.09 -3.17
CA ARG A 163 -17.91 11.67 -3.50
C ARG A 163 -19.13 11.14 -4.27
N GLU A 164 -20.34 11.42 -3.77
CA GLU A 164 -21.59 10.97 -4.41
C GLU A 164 -21.70 11.52 -5.84
N ALA A 165 -21.37 12.78 -6.04
CA ALA A 165 -21.35 13.39 -7.37
C ALA A 165 -20.36 12.68 -8.32
N LEU A 166 -19.21 12.21 -7.81
CA LEU A 166 -18.18 11.56 -8.61
C LEU A 166 -18.39 10.05 -8.81
N LEU A 167 -19.20 9.37 -8.01
CA LEU A 167 -19.51 7.94 -8.20
C LEU A 167 -20.09 7.66 -9.59
N GLN A 168 -20.90 8.57 -10.10
CA GLN A 168 -21.53 8.45 -11.44
C GLN A 168 -20.72 9.13 -12.55
N SER A 169 -19.63 9.81 -12.21
CA SER A 169 -18.77 10.49 -13.17
C SER A 169 -17.76 9.55 -13.80
N SER A 170 -17.42 9.78 -15.07
CA SER A 170 -16.30 9.16 -15.75
C SER A 170 -14.98 9.95 -15.61
N ASP A 171 -14.99 11.07 -14.89
CA ASP A 171 -13.81 11.92 -14.73
C ASP A 171 -12.81 11.32 -13.74
N VAL A 172 -11.83 10.60 -14.29
CA VAL A 172 -10.77 9.91 -13.53
C VAL A 172 -9.89 10.93 -12.77
N ILE A 173 -9.61 12.08 -13.37
CA ILE A 173 -8.75 13.10 -12.75
C ILE A 173 -9.44 13.71 -11.54
N GLU A 174 -10.70 14.11 -11.64
CA GLU A 174 -11.44 14.66 -10.50
C GLU A 174 -11.60 13.65 -9.35
N LYS A 175 -11.72 12.34 -9.65
CA LYS A 175 -11.71 11.29 -8.64
C LYS A 175 -10.38 11.22 -7.88
N TYR A 176 -9.24 11.28 -8.60
CA TYR A 176 -7.92 11.35 -7.95
C TYR A 176 -7.78 12.63 -7.13
N LEU A 177 -8.14 13.78 -7.69
CA LEU A 177 -8.04 15.06 -6.99
C LEU A 177 -8.90 15.10 -5.73
N LEU A 178 -10.10 14.53 -5.74
CA LEU A 178 -10.92 14.40 -4.52
C LEU A 178 -10.20 13.58 -3.46
N SER A 179 -9.60 12.46 -3.83
CA SER A 179 -8.86 11.60 -2.89
C SER A 179 -7.65 12.31 -2.28
N PHE A 180 -6.91 13.07 -3.08
CA PHE A 180 -5.77 13.88 -2.61
C PHE A 180 -6.24 15.03 -1.70
N ASP A 181 -7.32 15.71 -2.06
CA ASP A 181 -7.92 16.76 -1.23
C ASP A 181 -8.34 16.23 0.14
N ALA A 182 -8.99 15.05 0.18
CA ALA A 182 -9.43 14.42 1.41
C ALA A 182 -8.23 14.09 2.32
N HIS A 183 -7.13 13.59 1.74
CA HIS A 183 -5.89 13.38 2.47
C HIS A 183 -5.36 14.68 3.07
N PHE A 184 -5.24 15.75 2.25
CA PHE A 184 -4.71 17.04 2.71
C PHE A 184 -5.57 17.64 3.83
N GLN A 185 -6.89 17.60 3.65
CA GLN A 185 -7.82 18.14 4.65
C GLN A 185 -7.71 17.38 5.98
N LEU A 186 -7.70 16.05 5.95
CA LEU A 186 -7.65 15.24 7.16
C LEU A 186 -6.31 15.40 7.90
N VAL A 187 -5.18 15.39 7.19
CA VAL A 187 -3.87 15.63 7.82
C VAL A 187 -3.72 17.05 8.36
N THR A 188 -4.46 18.02 7.80
CA THR A 188 -4.48 19.41 8.28
C THR A 188 -5.37 19.58 9.51
N ILE A 189 -6.54 18.94 9.58
CA ILE A 189 -7.38 18.90 10.78
C ILE A 189 -6.60 18.24 11.94
N HIS A 190 -5.85 17.19 11.63
CA HIS A 190 -5.01 16.44 12.58
C HIS A 190 -5.79 15.98 13.79
N PRO A 191 -6.82 15.12 13.63
CA PRO A 191 -7.80 14.84 14.68
C PRO A 191 -7.24 14.08 15.88
N TRP A 192 -6.20 13.28 15.69
CA TRP A 192 -5.64 12.39 16.69
C TRP A 192 -4.30 12.88 17.21
N VAL A 193 -3.84 12.30 18.31
CA VAL A 193 -2.52 12.59 18.87
C VAL A 193 -1.40 11.96 18.06
N ASP A 194 -1.68 10.82 17.42
CA ASP A 194 -0.80 10.07 16.53
C ASP A 194 -1.61 9.34 15.43
N GLY A 195 -0.94 8.80 14.42
CA GLY A 195 -1.56 8.04 13.33
C GLY A 195 -2.21 8.89 12.22
N ASN A 196 -2.16 10.23 12.30
CA ASN A 196 -2.83 11.12 11.34
C ASN A 196 -2.33 10.91 9.90
N GLY A 197 -1.03 10.74 9.68
CA GLY A 197 -0.47 10.48 8.36
C GLY A 197 -0.97 9.16 7.77
N ARG A 198 -0.94 8.08 8.54
CA ARG A 198 -1.45 6.76 8.14
C ARG A 198 -2.94 6.79 7.83
N MET A 199 -3.73 7.47 8.68
CA MET A 199 -5.16 7.66 8.48
C MET A 199 -5.49 8.47 7.23
N SER A 200 -4.77 9.54 6.96
CA SER A 200 -5.00 10.37 5.78
C SER A 200 -4.69 9.62 4.49
N ARG A 201 -3.59 8.84 4.45
CA ARG A 201 -3.26 7.95 3.32
C ARG A 201 -4.29 6.82 3.17
N LEU A 202 -4.78 6.25 4.27
CA LEU A 202 -5.84 5.24 4.25
C LEU A 202 -7.14 5.80 3.64
N VAL A 203 -7.58 6.99 4.05
CA VAL A 203 -8.79 7.65 3.51
C VAL A 203 -8.63 7.98 2.03
N MET A 204 -7.46 8.45 1.61
CA MET A 204 -7.14 8.64 0.19
C MET A 204 -7.30 7.35 -0.61
N ASN A 205 -6.68 6.28 -0.16
CA ASN A 205 -6.75 4.99 -0.84
C ASN A 205 -8.15 4.36 -0.76
N HIS A 206 -8.92 4.57 0.32
CA HIS A 206 -10.33 4.18 0.42
C HIS A 206 -11.14 4.73 -0.75
N LEU A 207 -11.05 6.04 -0.99
CA LEU A 207 -11.74 6.70 -2.12
C LEU A 207 -11.28 6.15 -3.47
N GLN A 208 -9.97 5.92 -3.63
CA GLN A 208 -9.42 5.35 -4.86
C GLN A 208 -9.93 3.93 -5.11
N TYR A 209 -9.99 3.08 -4.08
CA TYR A 209 -10.62 1.76 -4.18
C TYR A 209 -12.11 1.84 -4.51
N GLU A 210 -12.84 2.74 -3.87
CA GLU A 210 -14.28 2.93 -4.12
C GLU A 210 -14.53 3.34 -5.55
N PHE A 211 -13.70 4.21 -6.13
CA PHE A 211 -13.80 4.67 -7.51
C PHE A 211 -13.21 3.70 -8.54
N GLY A 212 -12.67 2.56 -8.12
CA GLY A 212 -12.03 1.60 -9.01
C GLY A 212 -10.72 2.09 -9.63
N LEU A 213 -10.03 3.02 -8.96
CA LEU A 213 -8.75 3.58 -9.41
C LEU A 213 -7.57 2.71 -8.93
N ILE A 214 -6.43 2.84 -9.60
CA ILE A 214 -5.17 2.32 -9.10
C ILE A 214 -4.74 3.17 -7.90
N PRO A 215 -4.57 2.61 -6.69
CA PRO A 215 -4.27 3.38 -5.50
C PRO A 215 -2.91 4.07 -5.60
N SER A 216 -2.85 5.34 -5.18
CA SER A 216 -1.61 6.10 -5.12
C SER A 216 -0.83 5.75 -3.86
N LYS A 217 0.48 5.59 -3.98
CA LYS A 217 1.41 5.43 -2.86
C LYS A 217 2.42 6.57 -2.83
N ILE A 218 2.86 6.94 -1.64
CA ILE A 218 3.94 7.88 -1.42
C ILE A 218 5.13 7.06 -0.95
N VAL A 219 6.21 7.04 -1.73
CA VAL A 219 7.38 6.26 -1.37
C VAL A 219 8.22 6.99 -0.31
N LYS A 220 8.92 6.22 0.52
CA LYS A 220 9.72 6.75 1.62
C LYS A 220 10.79 7.74 1.16
N GLU A 221 11.36 7.50 0.01
CA GLU A 221 12.43 8.30 -0.60
C GLU A 221 11.96 9.73 -0.88
N ASP A 222 10.69 9.91 -1.22
CA ASP A 222 10.07 11.20 -1.56
C ASP A 222 9.38 11.87 -0.35
N LYS A 223 9.62 11.34 0.89
CA LYS A 223 9.04 11.89 2.14
C LYS A 223 9.31 13.37 2.33
N ALA A 224 10.51 13.84 2.03
CA ALA A 224 10.87 15.24 2.23
C ALA A 224 10.07 16.17 1.31
N GLU A 225 9.93 15.84 0.03
CA GLU A 225 9.12 16.57 -0.95
C GLU A 225 7.64 16.54 -0.59
N TYR A 226 7.15 15.37 -0.18
CA TYR A 226 5.78 15.21 0.31
C TYR A 226 5.46 16.15 1.48
N ILE A 227 6.32 16.20 2.51
CA ILE A 227 6.10 17.09 3.65
C ILE A 227 6.18 18.55 3.21
N GLN A 228 7.14 18.90 2.34
CA GLN A 228 7.27 20.25 1.82
C GLN A 228 6.01 20.69 1.05
N SER A 229 5.46 19.83 0.19
CA SER A 229 4.24 20.12 -0.56
C SER A 229 3.02 20.40 0.34
N LEU A 230 2.92 19.71 1.50
CA LEU A 230 1.90 19.98 2.52
C LEU A 230 2.11 21.35 3.19
N VAL A 231 3.36 21.73 3.45
CA VAL A 231 3.71 23.03 4.04
C VAL A 231 3.39 24.14 3.05
N ASP A 232 3.87 24.02 1.81
CA ASP A 232 3.67 25.01 0.76
C ASP A 232 2.18 25.27 0.49
N ALA A 233 1.37 24.18 0.44
CA ALA A 233 -0.07 24.30 0.23
C ALA A 233 -0.77 25.05 1.37
N ARG A 234 -0.31 24.89 2.62
CA ARG A 234 -0.84 25.63 3.78
C ARG A 234 -0.41 27.07 3.77
N GLU A 235 0.86 27.35 3.49
CA GLU A 235 1.43 28.72 3.48
C GLU A 235 0.88 29.56 2.34
N GLN A 236 0.63 28.95 1.17
CA GLN A 236 0.07 29.63 0.01
C GLN A 236 -1.47 29.63 0.00
N GLU A 237 -2.11 29.02 0.98
CA GLU A 237 -3.58 28.88 1.06
C GLU A 237 -4.22 28.29 -0.21
N THR A 238 -3.50 27.37 -0.88
CA THR A 238 -3.96 26.70 -2.10
C THR A 238 -3.52 25.25 -2.14
N LEU A 239 -4.34 24.37 -2.69
CA LEU A 239 -4.01 22.96 -2.86
C LEU A 239 -3.04 22.67 -4.03
N ALA A 240 -2.73 23.68 -4.85
CA ALA A 240 -1.97 23.47 -6.07
C ALA A 240 -0.61 22.78 -5.85
N PRO A 241 0.27 23.20 -4.92
CA PRO A 241 1.56 22.55 -4.71
C PRO A 241 1.42 21.08 -4.28
N TYR A 242 0.45 20.79 -3.43
CA TYR A 242 0.22 19.43 -2.94
C TYR A 242 -0.38 18.53 -4.03
N ARG A 243 -1.36 19.02 -4.80
CA ARG A 243 -1.95 18.27 -5.93
C ARG A 243 -0.92 17.97 -7.00
N GLU A 244 -0.06 18.94 -7.33
CA GLU A 244 1.05 18.76 -8.28
C GLU A 244 1.98 17.65 -7.82
N PHE A 245 2.46 17.71 -6.57
CA PHE A 245 3.27 16.65 -5.99
C PHE A 245 2.59 15.28 -6.09
N MET A 246 1.32 15.16 -5.70
CA MET A 246 0.62 13.87 -5.67
C MET A 246 0.40 13.29 -7.07
N VAL A 247 0.10 14.14 -8.05
CA VAL A 247 -0.04 13.71 -9.45
C VAL A 247 1.31 13.24 -10.01
N GLU A 248 2.38 14.00 -9.79
CA GLU A 248 3.72 13.62 -10.24
C GLU A 248 4.22 12.36 -9.56
N GLU A 249 3.98 12.21 -8.25
CA GLU A 249 4.33 11.00 -7.50
C GLU A 249 3.59 9.77 -8.04
N HIS A 250 2.31 9.90 -8.31
CA HIS A 250 1.54 8.81 -8.90
C HIS A 250 2.04 8.46 -10.31
N ILE A 251 2.37 9.45 -11.13
CA ILE A 251 3.00 9.26 -12.45
C ILE A 251 4.33 8.51 -12.31
N ARG A 252 5.20 8.92 -11.38
CA ARG A 252 6.49 8.24 -11.12
C ARG A 252 6.29 6.78 -10.73
N ASN A 253 5.30 6.50 -9.88
CA ASN A 253 5.00 5.14 -9.44
C ASN A 253 4.48 4.27 -10.60
N LEU A 254 3.54 4.77 -11.42
CA LEU A 254 3.04 4.06 -12.59
C LEU A 254 4.16 3.76 -13.60
N ILE A 255 5.05 4.71 -13.85
CA ILE A 255 6.21 4.50 -14.75
C ILE A 255 7.10 3.38 -14.21
N ARG A 256 7.46 3.40 -12.92
CA ARG A 256 8.29 2.35 -12.29
C ARG A 256 7.65 0.97 -12.40
N GLU A 257 6.35 0.86 -12.19
CA GLU A 257 5.62 -0.41 -12.28
C GLU A 257 5.51 -0.91 -13.71
N ILE A 258 5.18 -0.03 -14.67
CA ILE A 258 5.13 -0.36 -16.09
C ILE A 258 6.50 -0.80 -16.61
N GLU A 259 7.57 -0.07 -16.28
CA GLU A 259 8.93 -0.43 -16.67
C GLU A 259 9.38 -1.75 -16.05
N SER A 260 9.08 -1.97 -14.77
CA SER A 260 9.38 -3.23 -14.08
C SER A 260 8.64 -4.39 -14.75
N PHE A 261 7.36 -4.22 -15.06
CA PHE A 261 6.57 -5.22 -15.76
C PHE A 261 7.13 -5.53 -17.16
N LYS A 262 7.41 -4.50 -17.98
CA LYS A 262 8.01 -4.68 -19.30
C LYS A 262 9.38 -5.35 -19.23
N LYS A 263 10.20 -4.98 -18.25
CA LYS A 263 11.53 -5.59 -18.06
C LYS A 263 11.40 -7.07 -17.68
N SER A 264 10.45 -7.44 -16.83
CA SER A 264 10.20 -8.84 -16.50
C SER A 264 9.74 -9.64 -17.72
N GLN A 265 8.93 -9.05 -18.62
CA GLN A 265 8.52 -9.66 -19.88
C GLN A 265 9.67 -9.78 -20.88
N LEU A 266 10.66 -8.86 -20.87
CA LEU A 266 11.81 -8.86 -21.79
C LEU A 266 13.01 -9.67 -21.26
N ALA A 267 13.07 -9.90 -19.95
CA ALA A 267 14.19 -10.63 -19.33
C ALA A 267 14.16 -12.14 -19.61
N ASP A 268 13.26 -12.61 -20.48
CA ASP A 268 13.12 -14.00 -20.88
C ASP A 268 13.51 -14.28 -22.34
N PRO A 269 14.81 -14.28 -22.69
CA PRO A 269 15.26 -15.01 -23.84
C PRO A 269 16.08 -16.24 -23.42
N ILE A 270 15.68 -16.97 -22.40
CA ILE A 270 16.12 -18.34 -22.22
C ILE A 270 15.26 -19.15 -23.21
N LYS A 271 15.92 -19.64 -24.25
CA LYS A 271 15.34 -20.55 -25.22
C LYS A 271 14.87 -21.84 -24.56
N THR A 272 13.73 -21.78 -23.93
CA THR A 272 12.88 -22.94 -23.63
C THR A 272 11.45 -22.53 -23.98
N PRO A 273 10.62 -23.43 -24.49
CA PRO A 273 9.30 -23.06 -25.00
C PRO A 273 8.45 -22.53 -23.85
N ILE A 274 7.99 -21.29 -24.05
CA ILE A 274 6.83 -20.65 -23.39
C ILE A 274 6.66 -21.02 -21.93
N ASP A 275 7.24 -20.19 -21.05
CA ASP A 275 6.85 -20.18 -19.65
C ASP A 275 5.82 -19.06 -19.42
N PRO A 276 4.51 -19.35 -19.33
CA PRO A 276 3.48 -18.35 -19.12
C PRO A 276 3.45 -17.78 -17.70
N ILE A 277 4.48 -18.04 -16.86
CA ILE A 277 4.38 -17.89 -15.40
C ILE A 277 5.57 -17.10 -14.80
N SER A 278 6.27 -16.31 -15.61
CA SER A 278 7.44 -15.55 -15.13
C SER A 278 7.13 -14.29 -14.30
N ASN A 279 5.87 -14.01 -13.98
CA ASN A 279 5.48 -12.89 -13.13
C ASN A 279 4.68 -13.37 -11.93
N PHE A 280 5.39 -13.88 -10.94
CA PHE A 280 4.77 -14.14 -9.65
C PHE A 280 4.55 -12.80 -8.94
N ALA A 281 3.31 -12.49 -8.60
CA ALA A 281 2.98 -11.34 -7.76
C ALA A 281 3.58 -11.47 -6.34
N ASP A 282 3.97 -12.69 -5.95
CA ASP A 282 4.65 -13.02 -4.70
C ASP A 282 6.18 -13.00 -4.87
N PRO A 283 6.90 -12.01 -4.31
CA PRO A 283 8.34 -11.91 -4.42
C PRO A 283 9.12 -13.13 -3.93
N ILE A 284 8.59 -13.86 -2.93
CA ILE A 284 9.22 -15.07 -2.39
C ILE A 284 9.11 -16.22 -3.40
N THR A 285 7.95 -16.37 -4.01
CA THR A 285 7.70 -17.37 -5.05
C THR A 285 8.56 -17.07 -6.27
N GLU A 286 8.68 -15.81 -6.67
CA GLU A 286 9.58 -15.38 -7.74
C GLU A 286 11.05 -15.71 -7.44
N GLN A 287 11.55 -15.32 -6.26
CA GLN A 287 12.94 -15.63 -5.87
C GLN A 287 13.19 -17.14 -5.79
N LEU A 288 12.22 -17.91 -5.31
CA LEU A 288 12.32 -19.36 -5.24
C LEU A 288 12.33 -19.98 -6.64
N TYR A 289 11.50 -19.48 -7.54
CA TYR A 289 11.47 -19.93 -8.95
C TYR A 289 12.79 -19.60 -9.65
N GLN A 290 13.35 -18.41 -9.45
CA GLN A 290 14.67 -18.04 -9.96
C GLN A 290 15.79 -18.91 -9.37
N ALA A 291 15.70 -19.26 -8.08
CA ALA A 291 16.66 -20.15 -7.45
C ALA A 291 16.59 -21.59 -8.04
N ILE A 292 15.40 -22.07 -8.39
CA ILE A 292 15.22 -23.36 -9.10
C ILE A 292 15.82 -23.34 -10.51
N LEU A 293 15.69 -22.21 -11.23
CA LEU A 293 16.30 -22.02 -12.54
C LEU A 293 17.83 -22.07 -12.47
N GLN A 294 18.41 -21.54 -11.38
CA GLN A 294 19.86 -21.54 -11.18
C GLN A 294 20.41 -22.92 -10.78
N ASP A 295 19.72 -23.60 -9.86
CA ASP A 295 20.08 -24.95 -9.41
C ASP A 295 18.82 -25.69 -8.94
N ASN A 296 18.33 -26.59 -9.75
CA ASN A 296 17.12 -27.37 -9.53
C ASN A 296 17.30 -28.59 -8.63
N THR A 297 18.51 -28.79 -8.10
CA THR A 297 18.88 -29.97 -7.28
C THR A 297 18.92 -29.67 -5.77
N LEU A 298 18.85 -28.39 -5.38
CA LEU A 298 18.94 -27.96 -4.00
C LEU A 298 17.83 -28.55 -3.14
N ASN A 299 18.14 -28.79 -1.86
CA ASN A 299 17.13 -29.15 -0.86
C ASN A 299 16.43 -27.91 -0.31
N TYR A 300 15.33 -28.11 0.43
CA TYR A 300 14.50 -27.02 0.96
C TYR A 300 15.30 -26.06 1.87
N ALA A 301 16.20 -26.59 2.70
CA ALA A 301 17.02 -25.78 3.60
C ALA A 301 18.01 -24.89 2.81
N ALA A 302 18.59 -25.42 1.72
CA ALA A 302 19.51 -24.66 0.86
C ALA A 302 18.79 -23.53 0.13
N TYR A 303 17.62 -23.80 -0.47
CA TYR A 303 16.78 -22.76 -1.05
C TYR A 303 16.41 -21.70 -0.01
N GLY A 304 15.96 -22.14 1.19
CA GLY A 304 15.61 -21.22 2.27
C GLY A 304 16.77 -20.31 2.68
N LYS A 305 17.98 -20.84 2.74
CA LYS A 305 19.20 -20.05 3.03
C LYS A 305 19.51 -19.06 1.91
N GLN A 306 19.33 -19.46 0.66
CA GLN A 306 19.62 -18.62 -0.51
C GLN A 306 18.67 -17.42 -0.61
N ILE A 307 17.37 -17.62 -0.34
CA ILE A 307 16.35 -16.57 -0.46
C ILE A 307 15.92 -15.95 0.89
N GLY A 308 16.57 -16.34 1.99
CA GLY A 308 16.36 -15.71 3.31
C GLY A 308 15.08 -16.14 4.04
N VAL A 309 14.47 -17.30 3.70
CA VAL A 309 13.23 -17.79 4.31
C VAL A 309 13.41 -19.16 4.99
N SER A 310 12.39 -19.58 5.77
CA SER A 310 12.41 -20.89 6.44
C SER A 310 12.23 -22.05 5.45
N GLU A 311 12.72 -23.24 5.80
CA GLU A 311 12.51 -24.48 5.04
C GLU A 311 11.00 -24.79 4.90
N ALA A 312 10.20 -24.49 5.91
CA ALA A 312 8.76 -24.67 5.88
C ALA A 312 8.10 -23.77 4.80
N THR A 313 8.53 -22.52 4.69
CA THR A 313 8.09 -21.58 3.66
C THR A 313 8.43 -22.10 2.26
N VAL A 314 9.67 -22.54 2.05
CA VAL A 314 10.10 -23.13 0.76
C VAL A 314 9.23 -24.33 0.41
N LYS A 315 9.02 -25.26 1.36
CA LYS A 315 8.21 -26.46 1.15
C LYS A 315 6.77 -26.11 0.75
N ARG A 316 6.16 -25.12 1.40
CA ARG A 316 4.81 -24.66 1.09
C ARG A 316 4.76 -24.05 -0.32
N ARG A 317 5.66 -23.13 -0.66
CA ARG A 317 5.69 -22.47 -1.96
C ARG A 317 5.98 -23.44 -3.11
N LEU A 318 6.89 -24.40 -2.93
CA LEU A 318 7.11 -25.46 -3.91
C LEU A 318 5.87 -26.36 -4.09
N GLY A 319 5.12 -26.56 -3.00
CA GLY A 319 3.84 -27.27 -3.06
C GLY A 319 2.77 -26.54 -3.86
N GLU A 320 2.72 -25.22 -3.75
CA GLU A 320 1.84 -24.33 -4.51
C GLU A 320 2.22 -24.30 -6.00
N LEU A 321 3.50 -24.11 -6.31
CA LEU A 321 4.02 -24.20 -7.69
C LEU A 321 3.73 -25.55 -8.33
N LYS A 322 3.89 -26.63 -7.59
CA LYS A 322 3.56 -27.99 -8.06
C LYS A 322 2.07 -28.16 -8.32
N LYS A 323 1.20 -27.67 -7.43
CA LYS A 323 -0.26 -27.71 -7.62
C LYS A 323 -0.72 -26.90 -8.83
N ALA A 324 -0.05 -25.81 -9.10
CA ALA A 324 -0.29 -24.95 -10.26
C ALA A 324 0.23 -25.56 -11.57
N GLY A 325 0.93 -26.69 -11.51
CA GLY A 325 1.49 -27.33 -12.70
C GLY A 325 2.72 -26.63 -13.27
N ILE A 326 3.34 -25.73 -12.50
CA ILE A 326 4.49 -24.93 -12.93
C ILE A 326 5.78 -25.74 -12.82
N ILE A 327 5.89 -26.56 -11.76
CA ILE A 327 7.05 -27.42 -11.51
C ILE A 327 6.62 -28.85 -11.22
N ALA A 328 7.47 -29.81 -11.55
CA ALA A 328 7.34 -31.21 -11.13
C ALA A 328 8.58 -31.66 -10.35
N ARG A 329 8.40 -32.60 -9.46
CA ARG A 329 9.50 -33.31 -8.81
C ARG A 329 9.82 -34.55 -9.59
N ILE A 330 11.01 -34.64 -10.15
CA ILE A 330 11.50 -35.81 -10.88
C ILE A 330 12.43 -36.60 -9.97
N GLY A 331 12.19 -37.91 -9.83
CA GLY A 331 12.98 -38.81 -9.00
C GLY A 331 12.54 -38.88 -7.52
N SER A 332 13.40 -39.43 -6.66
CA SER A 332 13.11 -39.62 -5.25
C SER A 332 13.25 -38.36 -4.42
N ASN A 333 12.66 -38.35 -3.19
CA ASN A 333 12.81 -37.22 -2.27
C ASN A 333 14.28 -36.93 -1.87
N LYS A 334 15.17 -37.89 -2.02
CA LYS A 334 16.56 -37.79 -1.58
C LYS A 334 17.53 -37.39 -2.70
N ASN A 335 17.27 -37.82 -3.94
CA ASN A 335 18.17 -37.62 -5.09
C ASN A 335 17.40 -37.08 -6.33
N GLY A 336 16.20 -36.56 -6.16
CA GLY A 336 15.43 -35.98 -7.23
C GLY A 336 15.77 -34.49 -7.42
N HIS A 337 15.29 -33.95 -8.55
CA HIS A 337 15.41 -32.53 -8.90
C HIS A 337 14.04 -31.94 -9.24
N TRP A 338 13.95 -30.63 -9.31
CA TRP A 338 12.75 -29.93 -9.76
C TRP A 338 12.84 -29.68 -11.26
N GLU A 339 11.78 -29.98 -11.96
CA GLU A 339 11.64 -29.69 -13.39
C GLU A 339 10.53 -28.64 -13.57
N ILE A 340 10.78 -27.65 -14.39
CA ILE A 340 9.80 -26.64 -14.76
C ILE A 340 8.98 -27.20 -15.92
N ILE A 341 7.64 -27.21 -15.73
CA ILE A 341 6.70 -27.75 -16.72
C ILE A 341 6.15 -26.58 -17.53
N GLY A 342 6.53 -26.49 -18.83
CA GLY A 342 5.80 -25.66 -19.80
C GLY A 342 4.43 -26.29 -20.09
N LYS A 343 3.36 -25.50 -20.22
CA LYS A 343 2.12 -26.01 -20.80
C LYS A 343 2.43 -26.43 -22.25
N GLU A 344 2.35 -27.74 -22.52
CA GLU A 344 2.26 -28.19 -23.90
C GLU A 344 1.01 -27.62 -24.56
N ASP A 345 1.16 -27.01 -25.74
CA ASP A 345 0.05 -26.55 -26.54
C ASP A 345 -0.95 -27.68 -26.76
N GLU A 346 -2.17 -27.54 -26.29
CA GLU A 346 -3.28 -28.33 -26.83
C GLU A 346 -3.49 -27.90 -28.28
N VAL A 347 -3.14 -28.82 -29.18
CA VAL A 347 -3.40 -28.76 -30.63
C VAL A 347 -4.91 -28.84 -30.89
#